data_6f3cd3653327e98f87cbbfbe45367e62
#
_entry.id   6f3cd3653327e98f87cbbfbe45367e62
#
_cell.length_a   1.000
_cell.length_b   1.000
_cell.length_c   1.000
_cell.angle_alpha   90.00
_cell.angle_beta   90.00
_cell.angle_gamma   90.00
#
_symmetry.space_group_name_H-M   'P 1'
#
loop_
_entity.id
_entity.type
_entity.pdbx_description
1 polymer ?
#
loop_
_entity_poly.entity_id
_entity_poly.type
_entity_poly.pdbx_seq_one_letter_code
_entity_poly.pdbx_strand_id
1 'polypeptide(L)'
;GWHMFDSSPLVSAETDQLIYPGENGILYIIHLNTKYNEQTGELSVDPDNIVKWKYNGVRSGSRYWLGVESSAAIINNYIFLADNGGNLMCLDLNTLELVWVQDVLDDTNCSPVVDVENGHPYIYISTSFHYGWRSYSTAAIPIFKIDAETGEIVWRTDYTCYTVQDLSGGVQGTIAVGKNKLSDMIFVPIARTPGASSGTLAALKKDTGEVVWEKETSMYSWSSPVDFYDADGNGYLLYCNSGFNMFLIDGKTGEQLDYMNLGGNIEASPAMYGNYAVVGTRAMRTYCIQVG
;
A
#
# COMPACT_ATOMS: atom_id res chain seq x y z
N GLY A 1 9.11 24.24 2.07
CA GLY A 1 8.63 22.99 1.49
C GLY A 1 8.49 21.94 2.57
N TRP A 2 7.59 21.04 2.41
CA TRP A 2 7.43 19.88 3.27
C TRP A 2 8.69 19.01 3.19
N HIS A 3 9.14 18.52 4.32
CA HIS A 3 10.35 17.72 4.46
C HIS A 3 10.04 16.33 5.03
N MET A 4 8.77 15.89 4.94
CA MET A 4 8.35 14.58 5.39
C MET A 4 8.55 13.55 4.28
N PHE A 5 8.74 12.30 4.68
CA PHE A 5 8.87 11.15 3.81
C PHE A 5 8.11 10.01 4.47
N ASP A 6 6.87 9.83 4.10
CA ASP A 6 6.01 8.77 4.64
C ASP A 6 6.15 7.47 3.85
N SER A 7 6.71 7.54 2.64
CA SER A 7 7.02 6.38 1.82
C SER A 7 8.18 5.55 2.38
N SER A 8 8.20 4.26 2.09
CA SER A 8 9.36 3.41 2.33
C SER A 8 10.32 3.47 1.14
N PRO A 9 11.63 3.64 1.36
CA PRO A 9 12.61 3.58 0.29
C PRO A 9 12.77 2.15 -0.22
N LEU A 10 13.12 2.03 -1.50
CA LEU A 10 13.54 0.78 -2.12
C LEU A 10 15.06 0.76 -2.29
N VAL A 11 15.68 -0.38 -2.05
CA VAL A 11 17.11 -0.59 -2.31
C VAL A 11 17.26 -1.63 -3.41
N SER A 12 17.92 -1.23 -4.49
CA SER A 12 18.35 -2.15 -5.55
C SER A 12 19.78 -2.60 -5.27
N ALA A 13 19.96 -3.87 -4.91
CA ALA A 13 21.29 -4.45 -4.72
C ALA A 13 22.04 -4.60 -6.06
N GLU A 14 21.30 -4.78 -7.16
CA GLU A 14 21.87 -4.96 -8.50
C GLU A 14 22.51 -3.68 -9.04
N THR A 15 21.85 -2.53 -8.81
CA THR A 15 22.31 -1.22 -9.28
C THR A 15 22.97 -0.38 -8.19
N ASP A 16 23.04 -0.87 -6.96
CA ASP A 16 23.56 -0.17 -5.77
C ASP A 16 22.90 1.20 -5.54
N GLN A 17 21.57 1.24 -5.66
CA GLN A 17 20.80 2.47 -5.58
C GLN A 17 19.74 2.42 -4.49
N LEU A 18 19.55 3.56 -3.83
CA LEU A 18 18.36 3.88 -3.02
C LEU A 18 17.39 4.68 -3.88
N ILE A 19 16.14 4.22 -3.97
CA ILE A 19 15.07 4.85 -4.70
C ILE A 19 14.02 5.30 -3.69
N TYR A 20 13.80 6.62 -3.58
CA TYR A 20 13.00 7.17 -2.51
C TYR A 20 12.02 8.25 -3.01
N PRO A 21 10.74 7.94 -3.09
CA PRO A 21 9.71 8.94 -3.34
C PRO A 21 9.58 9.90 -2.16
N GLY A 22 9.39 11.18 -2.42
CA GLY A 22 9.26 12.19 -1.39
C GLY A 22 7.89 12.88 -1.42
N GLU A 23 7.37 13.20 -0.25
CA GLU A 23 6.15 14.00 -0.10
C GLU A 23 6.30 15.43 -0.67
N ASN A 24 7.51 15.84 -0.96
CA ASN A 24 7.80 17.07 -1.71
C ASN A 24 7.61 16.93 -3.24
N GLY A 25 7.12 15.78 -3.70
CA GLY A 25 6.86 15.49 -5.11
C GLY A 25 8.12 15.18 -5.92
N ILE A 26 9.22 14.83 -5.27
CA ILE A 26 10.48 14.49 -5.92
C ILE A 26 10.79 13.02 -5.67
N LEU A 27 11.03 12.27 -6.74
CA LEU A 27 11.67 10.97 -6.67
C LEU A 27 13.17 11.16 -6.61
N TYR A 28 13.80 10.63 -5.55
CA TYR A 28 15.24 10.61 -5.37
C TYR A 28 15.79 9.23 -5.76
N ILE A 29 16.83 9.22 -6.59
CA ILE A 29 17.62 8.02 -6.88
C ILE A 29 19.05 8.35 -6.47
N ILE A 30 19.55 7.61 -5.50
CA ILE A 30 20.84 7.89 -4.83
C ILE A 30 21.73 6.68 -5.00
N HIS A 31 22.90 6.88 -5.59
CA HIS A 31 23.92 5.86 -5.67
C HIS A 31 24.59 5.69 -4.30
N LEU A 32 24.59 4.47 -3.77
CA LEU A 32 24.98 4.22 -2.38
C LEU A 32 26.49 4.02 -2.19
N ASN A 33 27.21 3.55 -3.22
CA ASN A 33 28.62 3.17 -3.14
C ASN A 33 28.90 2.16 -2.00
N THR A 34 28.04 1.15 -1.92
CA THR A 34 28.08 0.15 -0.85
C THR A 34 29.42 -0.61 -0.86
N LYS A 35 30.06 -0.68 0.30
CA LYS A 35 31.28 -1.48 0.53
C LYS A 35 31.04 -2.45 1.66
N TYR A 36 31.31 -3.71 1.43
CA TYR A 36 31.24 -4.77 2.43
C TYR A 36 32.66 -5.29 2.76
N ASN A 37 32.97 -5.28 4.04
CA ASN A 37 34.23 -5.86 4.53
C ASN A 37 33.96 -7.29 5.01
N GLU A 38 34.41 -8.28 4.25
CA GLU A 38 34.22 -9.71 4.57
C GLU A 38 34.91 -10.15 5.85
N GLN A 39 35.99 -9.45 6.28
CA GLN A 39 36.78 -9.83 7.48
C GLN A 39 36.11 -9.35 8.76
N THR A 40 35.50 -8.17 8.74
CA THR A 40 34.83 -7.57 9.90
C THR A 40 33.32 -7.74 9.88
N GLY A 41 32.72 -8.08 8.74
CA GLY A 41 31.29 -8.08 8.53
C GLY A 41 30.68 -6.66 8.46
N GLU A 42 31.53 -5.64 8.31
CA GLU A 42 31.08 -4.25 8.30
C GLU A 42 30.57 -3.85 6.91
N LEU A 43 29.39 -3.22 6.89
CA LEU A 43 28.80 -2.58 5.73
C LEU A 43 28.96 -1.07 5.86
N SER A 44 29.52 -0.42 4.84
CA SER A 44 29.61 1.04 4.75
C SER A 44 28.99 1.54 3.45
N VAL A 45 28.46 2.76 3.48
CA VAL A 45 27.91 3.45 2.32
C VAL A 45 28.52 4.86 2.23
N ASP A 46 28.72 5.34 1.01
CA ASP A 46 29.23 6.69 0.72
C ASP A 46 28.37 7.29 -0.41
N PRO A 47 27.11 7.71 -0.09
CA PRO A 47 26.13 8.08 -1.10
C PRO A 47 26.54 9.32 -1.89
N ASP A 48 26.46 9.23 -3.20
CA ASP A 48 26.71 10.30 -4.12
C ASP A 48 25.73 10.28 -5.31
N ASN A 49 25.96 11.14 -6.31
CA ASN A 49 25.25 11.17 -7.58
C ASN A 49 23.72 11.11 -7.43
N ILE A 50 23.16 12.08 -6.70
CA ILE A 50 21.73 12.15 -6.42
C ILE A 50 20.99 12.64 -7.67
N VAL A 51 20.22 11.76 -8.28
CA VAL A 51 19.30 12.10 -9.35
C VAL A 51 17.95 12.47 -8.76
N LYS A 52 17.33 13.53 -9.30
CA LYS A 52 16.01 14.02 -8.86
C LYS A 52 15.08 14.07 -10.07
N TRP A 53 13.97 13.37 -9.95
CA TRP A 53 12.92 13.42 -10.96
C TRP A 53 11.64 13.99 -10.35
N LYS A 54 10.88 14.75 -11.12
CA LYS A 54 9.61 15.31 -10.69
C LYS A 54 8.60 15.25 -11.82
N TYR A 55 7.39 14.77 -11.51
CA TYR A 55 6.26 14.88 -12.41
C TYR A 55 5.77 16.33 -12.46
N ASN A 56 5.64 16.88 -13.67
CA ASN A 56 5.18 18.26 -13.89
C ASN A 56 3.76 18.32 -14.47
N GLY A 57 3.08 17.19 -14.59
CA GLY A 57 1.68 17.15 -14.97
C GLY A 57 0.81 17.82 -13.91
N VAL A 58 -0.26 18.47 -14.35
CA VAL A 58 -1.23 19.10 -13.47
C VAL A 58 -2.58 18.46 -13.74
N ARG A 59 -3.14 17.82 -12.73
CA ARG A 59 -4.54 17.41 -12.78
C ARG A 59 -5.43 18.65 -12.70
N SER A 60 -6.30 18.83 -13.67
CA SER A 60 -7.26 19.94 -13.68
C SER A 60 -8.16 19.87 -12.43
N GLY A 61 -8.18 20.95 -11.64
CA GLY A 61 -9.00 21.05 -10.43
C GLY A 61 -8.37 20.48 -9.16
N SER A 62 -7.19 19.88 -9.24
CA SER A 62 -6.45 19.46 -8.05
C SER A 62 -6.05 20.64 -7.21
N ARG A 63 -6.35 20.60 -5.89
CA ARG A 63 -5.92 21.59 -4.89
C ARG A 63 -4.68 21.14 -4.12
N TYR A 64 -4.27 19.88 -4.30
CA TYR A 64 -3.14 19.29 -3.60
C TYR A 64 -1.85 19.48 -4.40
N TRP A 65 -0.73 19.55 -3.69
CA TRP A 65 0.56 19.43 -4.34
C TRP A 65 0.78 17.97 -4.78
N LEU A 66 1.65 17.78 -5.75
CA LEU A 66 1.98 16.47 -6.27
C LEU A 66 3.04 15.80 -5.38
N GLY A 67 2.74 15.60 -4.10
CA GLY A 67 3.55 14.82 -3.18
C GLY A 67 3.35 13.33 -3.39
N VAL A 68 4.33 12.52 -2.98
CA VAL A 68 4.24 11.06 -3.01
C VAL A 68 4.38 10.55 -1.58
N GLU A 69 3.27 10.09 -1.01
CA GLU A 69 3.21 9.50 0.34
C GLU A 69 3.29 7.98 0.29
N SER A 70 2.80 7.40 -0.80
CA SER A 70 2.87 5.96 -1.05
C SER A 70 4.29 5.50 -1.39
N SER A 71 4.62 4.25 -1.03
CA SER A 71 5.88 3.63 -1.44
C SER A 71 5.83 3.26 -2.92
N ALA A 72 6.99 3.30 -3.59
CA ALA A 72 7.07 2.86 -4.98
C ALA A 72 7.04 1.34 -5.10
N ALA A 73 6.63 0.84 -6.26
CA ALA A 73 6.81 -0.56 -6.66
C ALA A 73 7.70 -0.63 -7.91
N ILE A 74 8.48 -1.70 -8.04
CA ILE A 74 9.39 -1.92 -9.17
C ILE A 74 9.20 -3.32 -9.73
N ILE A 75 9.20 -3.41 -11.04
CA ILE A 75 9.38 -4.67 -11.76
C ILE A 75 10.29 -4.42 -12.97
N ASN A 76 11.29 -5.28 -13.14
CA ASN A 76 12.34 -5.10 -14.14
C ASN A 76 12.98 -3.70 -14.00
N ASN A 77 12.95 -2.89 -15.04
CA ASN A 77 13.44 -1.50 -15.03
C ASN A 77 12.32 -0.44 -14.95
N TYR A 78 11.09 -0.83 -14.60
CA TYR A 78 9.97 0.08 -14.46
C TYR A 78 9.63 0.33 -13.00
N ILE A 79 9.45 1.60 -12.65
CA ILE A 79 8.98 2.04 -11.33
C ILE A 79 7.57 2.61 -11.44
N PHE A 80 6.73 2.26 -10.47
CA PHE A 80 5.37 2.76 -10.32
C PHE A 80 5.26 3.63 -9.08
N LEU A 81 4.75 4.84 -9.29
CA LEU A 81 4.59 5.87 -8.26
C LEU A 81 3.17 6.39 -8.31
N ALA A 82 2.56 6.62 -7.15
CA ALA A 82 1.27 7.26 -7.09
C ALA A 82 1.34 8.51 -6.21
N ASP A 83 0.75 9.62 -6.65
CA ASP A 83 0.84 10.91 -5.99
C ASP A 83 -0.47 11.37 -5.35
N ASN A 84 -0.39 12.45 -4.53
CA ASN A 84 -1.55 13.06 -3.88
C ASN A 84 -2.55 13.67 -4.86
N GLY A 85 -2.17 13.83 -6.11
CA GLY A 85 -3.07 14.32 -7.18
C GLY A 85 -3.91 13.22 -7.82
N GLY A 86 -3.70 11.96 -7.45
CA GLY A 86 -4.37 10.80 -8.06
C GLY A 86 -3.76 10.39 -9.38
N ASN A 87 -2.46 10.62 -9.59
CA ASN A 87 -1.75 10.14 -10.76
C ASN A 87 -0.95 8.88 -10.37
N LEU A 88 -1.27 7.74 -10.97
CA LEU A 88 -0.39 6.58 -10.99
C LEU A 88 0.50 6.67 -12.21
N MET A 89 1.80 6.67 -12.00
CA MET A 89 2.82 6.90 -13.04
C MET A 89 3.71 5.67 -13.21
N CYS A 90 4.08 5.36 -14.43
CA CYS A 90 5.13 4.41 -14.77
C CYS A 90 6.30 5.15 -15.39
N LEU A 91 7.51 4.95 -14.84
CA LEU A 91 8.76 5.46 -15.42
C LEU A 91 9.71 4.33 -15.74
N ASP A 92 10.48 4.52 -16.80
CA ASP A 92 11.68 3.71 -17.05
C ASP A 92 12.82 4.21 -16.16
N LEU A 93 13.38 3.36 -15.31
CA LEU A 93 14.46 3.71 -14.37
C LEU A 93 15.79 4.01 -15.03
N ASN A 94 16.02 3.51 -16.25
CA ASN A 94 17.27 3.74 -16.97
C ASN A 94 17.31 5.11 -17.63
N THR A 95 16.16 5.57 -18.16
CA THR A 95 16.05 6.82 -18.90
C THR A 95 15.37 7.93 -18.10
N LEU A 96 14.60 7.57 -17.06
CA LEU A 96 13.69 8.43 -16.29
C LEU A 96 12.61 9.07 -17.18
N GLU A 97 12.31 8.44 -18.30
CA GLU A 97 11.19 8.82 -19.14
C GLU A 97 9.88 8.29 -18.58
N LEU A 98 8.87 9.14 -18.64
CA LEU A 98 7.50 8.77 -18.26
C LEU A 98 6.92 7.90 -19.37
N VAL A 99 6.56 6.64 -19.04
CA VAL A 99 5.99 5.67 -19.97
C VAL A 99 4.48 5.90 -20.12
N TRP A 100 3.78 5.97 -19.00
CA TRP A 100 2.34 6.25 -18.96
C TRP A 100 1.93 6.87 -17.63
N VAL A 101 0.76 7.52 -17.62
CA VAL A 101 0.07 8.03 -16.43
C VAL A 101 -1.38 7.60 -16.48
N GLN A 102 -1.87 7.00 -15.40
CA GLN A 102 -3.26 6.64 -15.20
C GLN A 102 -3.89 7.48 -14.10
N ASP A 103 -5.06 8.08 -14.38
CA ASP A 103 -5.87 8.76 -13.38
C ASP A 103 -6.54 7.75 -12.45
N VAL A 104 -6.20 7.78 -11.16
CA VAL A 104 -6.81 6.94 -10.11
C VAL A 104 -7.73 7.74 -9.18
N LEU A 105 -8.07 8.95 -9.54
CA LEU A 105 -9.11 9.85 -9.03
C LEU A 105 -8.75 10.68 -7.79
N ASP A 106 -8.03 10.18 -6.83
CA ASP A 106 -7.79 10.85 -5.55
C ASP A 106 -6.40 10.51 -5.01
N ASP A 107 -6.03 11.15 -3.93
CA ASP A 107 -4.78 10.94 -3.22
C ASP A 107 -4.53 9.45 -2.90
N THR A 108 -3.28 9.03 -3.01
CA THR A 108 -2.88 7.63 -2.89
C THR A 108 -1.92 7.41 -1.72
N ASN A 109 -2.45 7.15 -0.52
CA ASN A 109 -1.66 6.60 0.58
C ASN A 109 -1.41 5.09 0.39
N CYS A 110 -2.33 4.41 -0.28
CA CYS A 110 -2.16 3.02 -0.69
C CYS A 110 -1.00 2.88 -1.67
N SER A 111 0.04 2.14 -1.29
CA SER A 111 1.16 1.87 -2.21
C SER A 111 0.70 0.97 -3.36
N PRO A 112 1.13 1.22 -4.61
CA PRO A 112 0.89 0.29 -5.70
C PRO A 112 1.54 -1.06 -5.43
N VAL A 113 0.82 -2.14 -5.69
CA VAL A 113 1.33 -3.51 -5.52
C VAL A 113 1.39 -4.19 -6.86
N VAL A 114 2.59 -4.60 -7.28
CA VAL A 114 2.78 -5.35 -8.52
C VAL A 114 2.66 -6.84 -8.25
N ASP A 115 1.87 -7.53 -9.06
CA ASP A 115 1.78 -8.99 -9.10
C ASP A 115 1.96 -9.49 -10.53
N VAL A 116 2.64 -10.64 -10.68
CA VAL A 116 2.86 -11.26 -11.99
C VAL A 116 1.95 -12.47 -12.13
N GLU A 117 0.93 -12.33 -12.98
CA GLU A 117 -0.06 -13.36 -13.22
C GLU A 117 0.15 -13.98 -14.61
N ASN A 118 0.43 -15.28 -14.66
CA ASN A 118 0.73 -15.98 -15.93
C ASN A 118 1.83 -15.33 -16.77
N GLY A 119 2.83 -14.73 -16.11
CA GLY A 119 3.95 -14.08 -16.77
C GLY A 119 3.70 -12.62 -17.19
N HIS A 120 2.52 -12.06 -16.92
CA HIS A 120 2.15 -10.67 -17.21
C HIS A 120 1.99 -9.85 -15.91
N PRO A 121 2.60 -8.65 -15.81
CA PRO A 121 2.52 -7.83 -14.60
C PRO A 121 1.25 -6.99 -14.54
N TYR A 122 0.64 -6.95 -13.35
CA TYR A 122 -0.49 -6.09 -13.03
C TYR A 122 -0.22 -5.27 -11.77
N ILE A 123 -0.92 -4.16 -11.63
CA ILE A 123 -0.85 -3.29 -10.45
C ILE A 123 -2.22 -3.28 -9.78
N TYR A 124 -2.21 -3.52 -8.47
CA TYR A 124 -3.37 -3.30 -7.60
C TYR A 124 -3.16 -2.01 -6.81
N ILE A 125 -4.15 -1.12 -6.87
CA ILE A 125 -4.11 0.19 -6.19
C ILE A 125 -5.52 0.66 -5.85
N SER A 126 -5.62 1.50 -4.83
CA SER A 126 -6.81 2.24 -4.45
C SER A 126 -6.43 3.62 -3.93
N THR A 127 -7.42 4.41 -3.51
CA THR A 127 -7.21 5.80 -3.11
C THR A 127 -7.80 6.10 -1.75
N SER A 128 -7.28 7.15 -1.14
CA SER A 128 -7.93 7.84 -0.04
C SER A 128 -9.21 8.55 -0.49
N PHE A 129 -9.97 9.04 0.46
CA PHE A 129 -11.08 9.95 0.22
C PHE A 129 -11.00 11.13 1.19
N HIS A 130 -10.61 12.29 0.67
CA HIS A 130 -10.44 13.51 1.47
C HIS A 130 -11.71 14.36 1.52
N TYR A 131 -11.99 14.91 2.70
CA TYR A 131 -13.11 15.82 2.93
C TYR A 131 -12.99 17.08 2.07
N GLY A 132 -14.03 17.38 1.32
CA GLY A 132 -14.11 18.57 0.48
C GLY A 132 -13.37 18.50 -0.86
N TRP A 133 -12.77 17.35 -1.17
CA TRP A 133 -12.16 17.12 -2.49
C TRP A 133 -13.22 16.72 -3.52
N ARG A 134 -13.77 15.51 -3.42
CA ARG A 134 -14.84 15.03 -4.30
C ARG A 134 -16.22 15.17 -3.68
N SER A 135 -16.31 15.18 -2.36
CA SER A 135 -17.53 15.34 -1.55
C SER A 135 -17.17 15.77 -0.13
N TYR A 136 -18.19 16.22 0.60
CA TYR A 136 -18.09 16.58 2.02
C TYR A 136 -18.63 15.48 2.96
N SER A 137 -19.08 14.36 2.43
CA SER A 137 -19.65 13.29 3.25
C SER A 137 -19.35 11.90 2.70
N THR A 138 -19.76 11.60 1.47
CA THR A 138 -19.65 10.29 0.85
C THR A 138 -19.21 10.40 -0.60
N ALA A 139 -18.37 9.45 -1.04
CA ALA A 139 -18.07 9.22 -2.45
C ALA A 139 -17.72 7.74 -2.67
N ALA A 140 -17.77 7.31 -3.92
CA ALA A 140 -17.21 6.04 -4.32
C ALA A 140 -15.67 6.14 -4.29
N ILE A 141 -15.01 5.19 -3.64
CA ILE A 141 -13.57 4.98 -3.79
C ILE A 141 -13.33 3.77 -4.68
N PRO A 142 -12.44 3.89 -5.67
CA PRO A 142 -12.16 2.81 -6.59
C PRO A 142 -11.08 1.89 -6.03
N ILE A 143 -11.21 0.60 -6.33
CA ILE A 143 -10.14 -0.38 -6.26
C ILE A 143 -9.85 -0.78 -7.70
N PHE A 144 -8.61 -0.70 -8.12
CA PHE A 144 -8.21 -0.97 -9.50
C PHE A 144 -7.30 -2.19 -9.60
N LYS A 145 -7.47 -2.93 -10.69
CA LYS A 145 -6.43 -3.71 -11.33
C LYS A 145 -6.05 -3.00 -12.62
N ILE A 146 -4.77 -2.72 -12.80
CA ILE A 146 -4.22 -1.98 -13.93
C ILE A 146 -3.16 -2.83 -14.60
N ASP A 147 -3.16 -2.88 -15.92
CA ASP A 147 -2.09 -3.48 -16.69
C ASP A 147 -0.81 -2.66 -16.51
N ALA A 148 0.26 -3.29 -16.00
CA ALA A 148 1.47 -2.57 -15.64
C ALA A 148 2.29 -2.12 -16.87
N GLU A 149 2.12 -2.75 -18.04
CA GLU A 149 2.83 -2.37 -19.25
C GLU A 149 2.15 -1.20 -19.97
N THR A 150 0.81 -1.15 -19.93
CA THR A 150 0.04 -0.17 -20.71
C THR A 150 -0.57 0.96 -19.89
N GLY A 151 -0.77 0.75 -18.57
CA GLY A 151 -1.51 1.65 -17.70
C GLY A 151 -3.04 1.54 -17.85
N GLU A 152 -3.55 0.62 -18.66
CA GLU A 152 -4.99 0.46 -18.89
C GLU A 152 -5.66 -0.22 -17.68
N ILE A 153 -6.86 0.24 -17.34
CA ILE A 153 -7.67 -0.35 -16.28
C ILE A 153 -8.26 -1.68 -16.77
N VAL A 154 -7.87 -2.79 -16.12
CA VAL A 154 -8.40 -4.12 -16.41
C VAL A 154 -9.80 -4.27 -15.79
N TRP A 155 -9.92 -3.90 -14.52
CA TRP A 155 -11.20 -3.81 -13.83
C TRP A 155 -11.16 -2.75 -12.72
N ARG A 156 -12.34 -2.32 -12.31
CA ARG A 156 -12.57 -1.38 -11.22
C ARG A 156 -13.74 -1.85 -10.38
N THR A 157 -13.56 -1.87 -9.05
CA THR A 157 -14.63 -2.13 -8.08
C THR A 157 -14.74 -0.92 -7.16
N ASP A 158 -15.96 -0.40 -6.97
CA ASP A 158 -16.20 0.80 -6.19
C ASP A 158 -16.85 0.47 -4.84
N TYR A 159 -16.39 1.15 -3.79
CA TYR A 159 -16.99 1.14 -2.47
C TYR A 159 -17.49 2.52 -2.09
N THR A 160 -18.70 2.61 -1.54
CA THR A 160 -19.16 3.86 -0.93
C THR A 160 -18.41 4.07 0.38
N CYS A 161 -17.68 5.15 0.45
CA CYS A 161 -16.88 5.51 1.60
C CYS A 161 -17.32 6.85 2.18
N TYR A 162 -17.14 7.01 3.50
CA TYR A 162 -17.39 8.25 4.21
C TYR A 162 -16.10 9.03 4.42
N THR A 163 -16.23 10.33 4.60
CA THR A 163 -15.20 11.22 5.11
C THR A 163 -15.82 12.21 6.09
N VAL A 164 -15.01 12.68 7.04
CA VAL A 164 -15.36 13.79 7.92
C VAL A 164 -14.20 14.78 7.92
N GLN A 165 -14.45 16.01 8.38
CA GLN A 165 -13.41 17.03 8.42
C GLN A 165 -12.17 16.51 9.14
N ASP A 166 -11.00 16.71 8.53
CA ASP A 166 -9.67 16.33 9.01
C ASP A 166 -9.43 14.81 9.18
N LEU A 167 -10.35 13.98 8.67
CA LEU A 167 -10.24 12.52 8.77
C LEU A 167 -10.61 11.84 7.46
N SER A 168 -9.62 11.40 6.73
CA SER A 168 -9.79 10.70 5.45
C SER A 168 -10.44 9.33 5.59
N GLY A 169 -11.25 8.97 4.60
CA GLY A 169 -11.71 7.61 4.35
C GLY A 169 -10.94 6.95 3.20
N GLY A 170 -11.47 5.86 2.68
CA GLY A 170 -10.87 5.11 1.57
C GLY A 170 -9.79 4.13 2.01
N VAL A 171 -8.89 3.80 1.12
CA VAL A 171 -7.82 2.83 1.37
C VAL A 171 -6.55 3.56 1.74
N GLN A 172 -6.20 3.49 3.02
CA GLN A 172 -5.00 4.12 3.59
C GLN A 172 -3.84 3.13 3.69
N GLY A 173 -4.14 1.87 3.96
CA GLY A 173 -3.17 0.78 3.97
C GLY A 173 -2.96 0.17 2.59
N THR A 174 -1.86 -0.54 2.41
CA THR A 174 -1.53 -1.24 1.18
C THR A 174 -2.36 -2.52 1.02
N ILE A 175 -2.78 -2.82 -0.19
CA ILE A 175 -3.50 -4.05 -0.57
C ILE A 175 -2.58 -5.25 -0.38
N ALA A 176 -3.06 -6.31 0.27
CA ALA A 176 -2.35 -7.59 0.28
C ALA A 176 -2.76 -8.45 -0.92
N VAL A 177 -1.77 -9.05 -1.57
CA VAL A 177 -1.97 -9.91 -2.74
C VAL A 177 -1.73 -11.36 -2.33
N GLY A 178 -2.78 -12.15 -2.35
CA GLY A 178 -2.75 -13.53 -1.90
C GLY A 178 -1.82 -14.42 -2.74
N LYS A 179 -1.28 -15.44 -2.07
CA LYS A 179 -0.38 -16.46 -2.63
C LYS A 179 -0.91 -17.85 -2.31
N ASN A 180 -0.26 -18.88 -2.79
CA ASN A 180 -0.64 -20.28 -2.52
C ASN A 180 -2.14 -20.52 -2.76
N LYS A 181 -2.89 -20.98 -1.74
CA LYS A 181 -4.34 -21.23 -1.85
C LYS A 181 -5.20 -19.97 -1.88
N LEU A 182 -4.60 -18.79 -1.72
CA LEU A 182 -5.24 -17.49 -1.87
C LEU A 182 -4.77 -16.75 -3.12
N SER A 183 -4.06 -17.44 -4.04
CA SER A 183 -3.42 -16.81 -5.21
C SER A 183 -4.40 -16.15 -6.19
N ASP A 184 -5.67 -16.42 -6.08
CA ASP A 184 -6.77 -15.87 -6.87
C ASP A 184 -7.43 -14.63 -6.23
N MET A 185 -6.93 -14.16 -5.06
CA MET A 185 -7.54 -13.08 -4.29
C MET A 185 -6.58 -11.94 -3.93
N ILE A 186 -7.16 -10.77 -3.71
CA ILE A 186 -6.53 -9.63 -3.03
C ILE A 186 -7.36 -9.24 -1.80
N PHE A 187 -6.71 -8.57 -0.83
CA PHE A 187 -7.35 -8.15 0.43
C PHE A 187 -7.15 -6.66 0.63
N VAL A 188 -8.26 -5.93 0.75
CA VAL A 188 -8.31 -4.46 0.72
C VAL A 188 -8.85 -3.92 2.04
N PRO A 189 -8.06 -3.14 2.81
CA PRO A 189 -8.51 -2.51 4.05
C PRO A 189 -9.19 -1.17 3.74
N ILE A 190 -10.51 -1.11 3.82
CA ILE A 190 -11.28 0.08 3.46
C ILE A 190 -11.71 0.80 4.74
N ALA A 191 -11.18 1.99 4.95
CA ALA A 191 -11.56 2.84 6.08
C ALA A 191 -12.87 3.57 5.80
N ARG A 192 -13.71 3.71 6.83
CA ARG A 192 -14.98 4.44 6.82
C ARG A 192 -16.01 3.90 5.83
N THR A 193 -16.10 2.58 5.80
CA THR A 193 -17.09 1.80 5.07
C THR A 193 -17.58 0.67 5.98
N PRO A 194 -18.89 0.44 6.15
CA PRO A 194 -20.03 1.15 5.55
C PRO A 194 -20.44 2.44 6.29
N GLY A 195 -19.74 2.86 7.30
CA GLY A 195 -20.05 4.05 8.12
C GLY A 195 -18.82 4.85 8.50
N ALA A 196 -19.02 6.10 8.95
CA ALA A 196 -17.95 7.07 9.23
C ALA A 196 -16.90 6.61 10.25
N SER A 197 -17.22 5.70 11.18
CA SER A 197 -16.28 5.10 12.13
C SER A 197 -15.86 3.68 11.78
N SER A 198 -16.59 3.01 10.89
CA SER A 198 -16.41 1.60 10.57
C SER A 198 -15.22 1.36 9.65
N GLY A 199 -14.82 0.09 9.52
CA GLY A 199 -13.89 -0.40 8.54
C GLY A 199 -14.39 -1.69 7.90
N THR A 200 -13.97 -1.93 6.68
CA THR A 200 -14.23 -3.18 5.96
C THR A 200 -12.91 -3.75 5.46
N LEU A 201 -12.64 -5.01 5.76
CA LEU A 201 -11.66 -5.79 5.05
C LEU A 201 -12.40 -6.59 3.98
N ALA A 202 -12.10 -6.35 2.72
CA ALA A 202 -12.73 -6.99 1.58
C ALA A 202 -11.73 -7.92 0.88
N ALA A 203 -12.17 -9.15 0.53
CA ALA A 203 -11.45 -10.02 -0.39
C ALA A 203 -12.10 -9.95 -1.77
N LEU A 204 -11.32 -9.67 -2.80
CA LEU A 204 -11.77 -9.59 -4.18
C LEU A 204 -11.01 -10.61 -5.04
N LYS A 205 -11.67 -11.13 -6.07
CA LYS A 205 -11.01 -11.96 -7.08
C LYS A 205 -10.05 -11.13 -7.92
N LYS A 206 -8.86 -11.65 -8.16
CA LYS A 206 -7.84 -10.98 -9.01
C LYS A 206 -8.28 -10.82 -10.47
N ASP A 207 -9.04 -11.76 -11.00
CA ASP A 207 -9.43 -11.78 -12.41
C ASP A 207 -10.57 -10.81 -12.74
N THR A 208 -11.54 -10.65 -11.83
CA THR A 208 -12.78 -9.89 -12.10
C THR A 208 -13.02 -8.70 -11.19
N GLY A 209 -12.34 -8.61 -10.05
CA GLY A 209 -12.64 -7.63 -9.01
C GLY A 209 -13.94 -7.89 -8.25
N GLU A 210 -14.59 -9.06 -8.46
CA GLU A 210 -15.78 -9.44 -7.70
C GLU A 210 -15.43 -9.70 -6.24
N VAL A 211 -16.33 -9.28 -5.34
CA VAL A 211 -16.21 -9.53 -3.90
C VAL A 211 -16.43 -11.01 -3.62
N VAL A 212 -15.46 -11.62 -2.92
CA VAL A 212 -15.53 -13.00 -2.42
C VAL A 212 -16.15 -13.02 -1.02
N TRP A 213 -15.64 -12.17 -0.14
CA TRP A 213 -16.18 -11.96 1.20
C TRP A 213 -15.81 -10.56 1.73
N GLU A 214 -16.56 -10.12 2.72
CA GLU A 214 -16.32 -8.88 3.45
C GLU A 214 -16.40 -9.12 4.95
N LYS A 215 -15.51 -8.46 5.68
CA LYS A 215 -15.52 -8.42 7.13
C LYS A 215 -15.61 -6.98 7.61
N GLU A 216 -16.76 -6.62 8.17
CA GLU A 216 -16.95 -5.33 8.80
C GLU A 216 -16.35 -5.31 10.22
N THR A 217 -15.79 -4.18 10.59
CA THR A 217 -15.32 -3.86 11.94
C THR A 217 -15.91 -2.54 12.42
N SER A 218 -16.13 -2.42 13.73
CA SER A 218 -16.70 -1.22 14.34
C SER A 218 -15.81 0.01 14.24
N MET A 219 -14.52 -0.19 13.95
CA MET A 219 -13.51 0.86 13.80
C MET A 219 -12.75 0.66 12.50
N TYR A 220 -12.38 1.78 11.87
CA TYR A 220 -11.62 1.80 10.60
C TYR A 220 -10.18 1.30 10.78
N SER A 221 -9.55 0.95 9.67
CA SER A 221 -8.14 0.59 9.61
C SER A 221 -7.36 1.52 8.67
N TRP A 222 -6.15 1.88 9.07
CA TRP A 222 -5.10 2.46 8.23
C TRP A 222 -3.91 1.51 8.06
N SER A 223 -3.93 0.42 8.84
CA SER A 223 -2.93 -0.65 8.74
C SER A 223 -3.16 -1.49 7.50
N SER A 224 -2.08 -1.90 6.84
CA SER A 224 -2.14 -2.88 5.77
C SER A 224 -2.43 -4.27 6.35
N PRO A 225 -3.32 -5.07 5.78
CA PRO A 225 -3.44 -6.48 6.11
C PRO A 225 -2.17 -7.21 5.68
N VAL A 226 -1.78 -8.24 6.44
CA VAL A 226 -0.61 -9.06 6.14
C VAL A 226 -1.03 -10.52 6.01
N ASP A 227 -0.73 -11.12 4.88
CA ASP A 227 -0.98 -12.53 4.60
C ASP A 227 0.19 -13.41 5.07
N PHE A 228 -0.12 -14.58 5.57
CA PHE A 228 0.84 -15.62 5.88
C PHE A 228 0.22 -17.00 5.70
N TYR A 229 1.04 -18.04 5.65
CA TYR A 229 0.62 -19.37 5.19
C TYR A 229 1.18 -20.46 6.09
N ASP A 230 0.38 -21.51 6.29
CA ASP A 230 0.84 -22.73 6.91
C ASP A 230 1.61 -23.62 5.90
N ALA A 231 2.12 -24.76 6.38
CA ALA A 231 2.88 -25.72 5.56
C ALA A 231 2.06 -26.34 4.42
N ASP A 232 0.74 -26.37 4.55
CA ASP A 232 -0.19 -26.90 3.55
C ASP A 232 -0.63 -25.83 2.55
N GLY A 233 -0.16 -24.56 2.71
CA GLY A 233 -0.48 -23.42 1.88
C GLY A 233 -1.85 -22.80 2.18
N ASN A 234 -2.50 -23.14 3.30
CA ASN A 234 -3.67 -22.39 3.75
C ASN A 234 -3.23 -20.98 4.18
N GLY A 235 -3.98 -19.99 3.76
CA GLY A 235 -3.63 -18.60 3.99
C GLY A 235 -4.47 -17.94 5.07
N TYR A 236 -3.82 -17.14 5.88
CA TYR A 236 -4.40 -16.37 6.98
C TYR A 236 -4.02 -14.90 6.85
N LEU A 237 -4.80 -14.03 7.48
CA LEU A 237 -4.56 -12.60 7.49
C LEU A 237 -4.44 -12.09 8.93
N LEU A 238 -3.46 -11.24 9.18
CA LEU A 238 -3.48 -10.33 10.30
C LEU A 238 -4.03 -8.99 9.84
N TYR A 239 -5.08 -8.53 10.51
CA TYR A 239 -5.75 -7.27 10.23
C TYR A 239 -5.88 -6.44 11.51
N CYS A 240 -5.39 -5.20 11.47
CA CYS A 240 -5.38 -4.30 12.60
C CYS A 240 -6.31 -3.11 12.39
N ASN A 241 -6.84 -2.53 13.46
CA ASN A 241 -7.71 -1.35 13.36
C ASN A 241 -7.43 -0.29 14.46
N SER A 242 -8.06 0.87 14.29
CA SER A 242 -7.97 2.00 15.23
C SER A 242 -8.67 1.72 16.57
N GLY A 243 -9.47 0.66 16.67
CA GLY A 243 -10.11 0.16 17.90
C GLY A 243 -9.21 -0.74 18.75
N PHE A 244 -7.90 -0.67 18.53
CA PHE A 244 -6.87 -1.36 19.30
C PHE A 244 -6.81 -2.88 19.07
N ASN A 245 -7.54 -3.40 18.09
CA ASN A 245 -7.64 -4.83 17.85
C ASN A 245 -6.76 -5.27 16.70
N MET A 246 -6.10 -6.40 16.89
CA MET A 246 -5.49 -7.23 15.87
C MET A 246 -6.31 -8.50 15.73
N PHE A 247 -6.75 -8.80 14.53
CA PHE A 247 -7.58 -9.97 14.19
C PHE A 247 -6.76 -10.99 13.42
N LEU A 248 -6.96 -12.27 13.73
CA LEU A 248 -6.55 -13.40 12.92
C LEU A 248 -7.77 -13.86 12.11
N ILE A 249 -7.63 -13.90 10.80
CA ILE A 249 -8.74 -14.17 9.87
C ILE A 249 -8.32 -15.29 8.91
N ASP A 250 -9.23 -16.25 8.67
CA ASP A 250 -9.09 -17.20 7.57
C ASP A 250 -9.18 -16.45 6.24
N GLY A 251 -8.11 -16.47 5.45
CA GLY A 251 -8.03 -15.70 4.21
C GLY A 251 -9.01 -16.16 3.14
N LYS A 252 -9.44 -17.42 3.17
CA LYS A 252 -10.36 -17.95 2.16
C LYS A 252 -11.82 -17.63 2.44
N THR A 253 -12.20 -17.56 3.73
CA THR A 253 -13.61 -17.44 4.14
C THR A 253 -13.94 -16.09 4.77
N GLY A 254 -12.94 -15.34 5.25
CA GLY A 254 -13.14 -14.12 6.03
C GLY A 254 -13.57 -14.40 7.48
N GLU A 255 -13.60 -15.67 7.91
CA GLU A 255 -13.93 -16.03 9.29
C GLU A 255 -12.87 -15.51 10.25
N GLN A 256 -13.30 -14.86 11.32
CA GLN A 256 -12.41 -14.47 12.40
C GLN A 256 -12.09 -15.70 13.26
N LEU A 257 -10.83 -16.09 13.27
CA LEU A 257 -10.34 -17.22 14.07
C LEU A 257 -9.99 -16.81 15.48
N ASP A 258 -9.38 -15.60 15.61
CA ASP A 258 -8.99 -15.06 16.91
C ASP A 258 -8.87 -13.54 16.86
N TYR A 259 -8.72 -12.88 18.01
CA TYR A 259 -8.38 -11.47 18.09
C TYR A 259 -7.68 -11.13 19.41
N MET A 260 -6.89 -10.05 19.37
CA MET A 260 -6.21 -9.53 20.55
C MET A 260 -6.36 -8.01 20.61
N ASN A 261 -6.68 -7.48 21.81
CA ASN A 261 -6.67 -6.04 22.05
C ASN A 261 -5.30 -5.61 22.58
N LEU A 262 -4.62 -4.71 21.86
CA LEU A 262 -3.25 -4.25 22.15
C LEU A 262 -3.22 -2.94 22.95
N GLY A 263 -4.37 -2.42 23.36
CA GLY A 263 -4.48 -1.26 24.26
C GLY A 263 -4.03 0.07 23.66
N GLY A 264 -3.95 0.17 22.35
CA GLY A 264 -3.60 1.40 21.62
C GLY A 264 -3.98 1.32 20.14
N ASN A 265 -4.27 2.47 19.53
CA ASN A 265 -4.57 2.55 18.09
C ASN A 265 -3.42 1.91 17.27
N ILE A 266 -3.79 1.05 16.31
CA ILE A 266 -2.85 0.32 15.46
C ILE A 266 -2.99 0.87 14.04
N GLU A 267 -2.09 1.75 13.66
CA GLU A 267 -1.95 2.27 12.29
C GLU A 267 -0.76 1.62 11.57
N ALA A 268 0.22 1.15 12.34
CA ALA A 268 1.34 0.39 11.79
C ALA A 268 0.86 -0.95 11.23
N SER A 269 1.41 -1.34 10.09
CA SER A 269 1.18 -2.67 9.51
C SER A 269 1.99 -3.70 10.28
N PRO A 270 1.42 -4.87 10.62
CA PRO A 270 2.18 -5.95 11.23
C PRO A 270 3.22 -6.52 10.26
N ALA A 271 4.30 -7.06 10.81
CA ALA A 271 5.30 -7.81 10.05
C ALA A 271 5.35 -9.25 10.58
N MET A 272 5.45 -10.23 9.67
CA MET A 272 5.55 -11.65 9.99
C MET A 272 6.96 -12.18 9.76
N TYR A 273 7.46 -12.95 10.71
CA TYR A 273 8.67 -13.75 10.55
C TYR A 273 8.47 -15.13 11.20
N GLY A 274 8.46 -16.18 10.40
CA GLY A 274 8.06 -17.50 10.85
C GLY A 274 6.63 -17.45 11.42
N ASN A 275 6.47 -17.86 12.67
CA ASN A 275 5.20 -17.79 13.40
C ASN A 275 5.12 -16.60 14.39
N TYR A 276 5.94 -15.58 14.22
CA TYR A 276 5.91 -14.38 15.04
C TYR A 276 5.42 -13.17 14.25
N ALA A 277 4.47 -12.46 14.82
CA ALA A 277 4.00 -11.15 14.34
C ALA A 277 4.59 -10.03 15.21
N VAL A 278 5.09 -8.99 14.56
CA VAL A 278 5.55 -7.77 15.25
C VAL A 278 4.71 -6.60 14.80
N VAL A 279 4.19 -5.82 15.74
CA VAL A 279 3.35 -4.65 15.45
C VAL A 279 3.53 -3.55 16.49
N GLY A 280 3.56 -2.30 16.03
CA GLY A 280 3.60 -1.09 16.86
C GLY A 280 2.22 -0.49 17.09
N THR A 281 2.03 0.20 18.20
CA THR A 281 0.80 0.94 18.53
C THR A 281 1.10 2.39 18.86
N ARG A 282 0.11 3.29 18.69
CA ARG A 282 0.21 4.69 19.13
C ARG A 282 0.31 4.87 20.66
N ALA A 283 0.13 3.80 21.44
CA ALA A 283 0.43 3.78 22.87
C ALA A 283 1.94 3.63 23.19
N MET A 284 2.82 3.86 22.22
CA MET A 284 4.28 3.75 22.33
C MET A 284 4.74 2.34 22.76
N ARG A 285 4.08 1.31 22.24
CA ARG A 285 4.39 -0.09 22.51
C ARG A 285 4.60 -0.85 21.21
N THR A 286 5.57 -1.74 21.23
CA THR A 286 5.76 -2.76 20.20
C THR A 286 5.51 -4.12 20.80
N TYR A 287 4.72 -4.91 20.11
CA TYR A 287 4.36 -6.27 20.52
C TYR A 287 5.03 -7.27 19.59
N CYS A 288 5.52 -8.36 20.16
CA CYS A 288 5.90 -9.57 19.44
C CYS A 288 4.96 -10.68 19.90
N ILE A 289 4.18 -11.22 18.98
CA ILE A 289 3.08 -12.14 19.24
C ILE A 289 3.34 -13.42 18.49
N GLN A 290 3.27 -14.55 19.15
CA GLN A 290 3.33 -15.84 18.52
C GLN A 290 1.95 -16.19 17.96
N VAL A 291 1.89 -16.56 16.69
CA VAL A 291 0.70 -17.03 15.98
C VAL A 291 0.82 -18.53 15.76
N GLY A 292 -0.19 -19.30 16.16
CA GLY A 292 -0.20 -20.77 16.01
C GLY A 292 -0.70 -21.49 17.21
#